data_a69d2e5b29e84fd6b17c1c1b5363c9c4
#
_entry.id   a69d2e5b29e84fd6b17c1c1b5363c9c4
#
_cell.length_a   1.000
_cell.length_b   1.000
_cell.length_c   1.000
_cell.angle_alpha   90.00
_cell.angle_beta   90.00
_cell.angle_gamma   90.00
#
_symmetry.space_group_name_H-M   'P 1'
#
loop_
_entity.id
_entity.type
_entity.pdbx_description
1 polymer ?
#
loop_
_entity_poly.entity_id
_entity_poly.type
_entity_poly.pdbx_seq_one_letter_code
_entity_poly.pdbx_strand_id
1 'polypeptide(L)'
;MEKIELLEKLVDVQEMHIELMQDCNYWKNCYKDLEEVKNRRIDDLNNTIEGQSEEIGAQAERIEALEVENAELKKQIEILQQSIISVETPEENQ
;
A
#
# COMPACT_ATOMS: atom_id res chain seq x y z
N MET A 1 -61.67 -17.77 -28.10
CA MET A 1 -60.91 -18.34 -26.97
C MET A 1 -59.42 -18.43 -27.22
N GLU A 2 -59.01 -18.92 -28.35
CA GLU A 2 -57.56 -18.99 -28.65
C GLU A 2 -56.87 -17.62 -28.67
N LYS A 3 -57.53 -16.59 -29.14
CA LYS A 3 -56.97 -15.23 -29.19
C LYS A 3 -56.79 -14.65 -27.79
N ILE A 4 -57.69 -14.93 -26.87
CA ILE A 4 -57.62 -14.48 -25.49
C ILE A 4 -56.49 -15.17 -24.79
N GLU A 5 -56.31 -16.45 -24.96
CA GLU A 5 -55.22 -17.24 -24.40
C GLU A 5 -53.87 -16.76 -24.91
N LEU A 6 -53.76 -16.45 -26.20
CA LEU A 6 -52.53 -15.91 -26.78
C LEU A 6 -52.19 -14.51 -26.23
N LEU A 7 -53.19 -13.68 -26.04
CA LEU A 7 -53.02 -12.34 -25.44
C LEU A 7 -52.58 -12.43 -24.00
N GLU A 8 -53.16 -13.34 -23.21
CA GLU A 8 -52.78 -13.58 -21.84
C GLU A 8 -51.32 -14.06 -21.75
N LYS A 9 -50.92 -14.96 -22.62
CA LYS A 9 -49.53 -15.43 -22.68
C LYS A 9 -48.57 -14.31 -23.05
N LEU A 10 -48.99 -13.46 -23.98
CA LEU A 10 -48.16 -12.31 -24.40
C LEU A 10 -47.95 -11.33 -23.24
N VAL A 11 -49.01 -11.05 -22.49
CA VAL A 11 -48.92 -10.20 -21.30
C VAL A 11 -47.97 -10.82 -20.27
N ASP A 12 -48.08 -12.11 -20.02
CA ASP A 12 -47.20 -12.81 -19.07
C ASP A 12 -45.73 -12.71 -19.50
N VAL A 13 -45.46 -12.91 -20.78
CA VAL A 13 -44.10 -12.79 -21.31
C VAL A 13 -43.57 -11.37 -21.17
N GLN A 14 -44.40 -10.38 -21.43
CA GLN A 14 -44.01 -8.97 -21.27
C GLN A 14 -43.70 -8.60 -19.81
N GLU A 15 -44.51 -9.09 -18.88
CA GLU A 15 -44.28 -8.89 -17.46
C GLU A 15 -42.95 -9.52 -17.02
N MET A 16 -42.69 -10.74 -17.46
CA MET A 16 -41.43 -11.43 -17.19
C MET A 16 -40.23 -10.66 -17.78
N HIS A 17 -40.40 -10.10 -18.96
CA HIS A 17 -39.36 -9.31 -19.60
C HIS A 17 -39.04 -8.04 -18.82
N ILE A 18 -40.08 -7.35 -18.33
CA ILE A 18 -39.93 -6.14 -17.51
C ILE A 18 -39.20 -6.47 -16.22
N GLU A 19 -39.59 -7.56 -15.54
CA GLU A 19 -38.93 -8.00 -14.31
C GLU A 19 -37.45 -8.31 -14.54
N LEU A 20 -37.15 -9.01 -15.63
CA LEU A 20 -35.76 -9.31 -16.01
C LEU A 20 -34.95 -8.05 -16.28
N MET A 21 -35.52 -7.08 -16.97
CA MET A 21 -34.87 -5.80 -17.23
C MET A 21 -34.58 -5.03 -15.95
N GLN A 22 -35.53 -5.05 -15.01
CA GLN A 22 -35.38 -4.39 -13.71
C GLN A 22 -34.26 -5.07 -12.89
N ASP A 23 -34.22 -6.40 -12.89
CA ASP A 23 -33.16 -7.14 -12.22
C ASP A 23 -31.79 -6.87 -12.85
N CYS A 24 -31.71 -6.85 -14.16
CA CYS A 24 -30.47 -6.52 -14.86
C CYS A 24 -29.96 -5.12 -14.51
N ASN A 25 -30.86 -4.14 -14.44
CA ASN A 25 -30.51 -2.77 -14.08
C ASN A 25 -30.04 -2.69 -12.62
N TYR A 26 -30.70 -3.42 -11.73
CA TYR A 26 -30.31 -3.50 -10.31
C TYR A 26 -28.88 -4.04 -10.19
N TRP A 27 -28.60 -5.18 -10.80
CA TRP A 27 -27.28 -5.80 -10.76
C TRP A 27 -26.21 -4.94 -11.43
N LYS A 28 -26.55 -4.27 -12.51
CA LYS A 28 -25.65 -3.34 -13.18
C LYS A 28 -25.25 -2.17 -12.28
N ASN A 29 -26.23 -1.61 -11.54
CA ASN A 29 -25.96 -0.53 -10.59
C ASN A 29 -25.14 -1.02 -9.41
N CYS A 30 -25.42 -2.20 -8.89
CA CYS A 30 -24.63 -2.81 -7.83
C CYS A 30 -23.17 -3.04 -8.26
N TYR A 31 -22.99 -3.52 -9.47
CA TYR A 31 -21.66 -3.74 -10.03
C TYR A 31 -20.89 -2.42 -10.18
N LYS A 32 -21.57 -1.39 -10.65
CA LYS A 32 -20.98 -0.05 -10.80
C LYS A 32 -20.54 0.53 -9.46
N ASP A 33 -21.41 0.43 -8.44
CA ASP A 33 -21.10 0.90 -7.10
C ASP A 33 -19.92 0.16 -6.50
N LEU A 34 -19.85 -1.16 -6.70
CA LEU A 34 -18.75 -1.98 -6.23
C LEU A 34 -17.43 -1.60 -6.92
N GLU A 35 -17.51 -1.33 -8.22
CA GLU A 35 -16.35 -0.89 -9.00
C GLU A 35 -15.82 0.46 -8.49
N GLU A 36 -16.70 1.40 -8.19
CA GLU A 36 -16.32 2.70 -7.64
C GLU A 36 -15.64 2.57 -6.27
N VAL A 37 -16.19 1.74 -5.39
CA VAL A 37 -15.59 1.46 -4.08
C VAL A 37 -14.22 0.81 -4.24
N LYS A 38 -14.10 -0.14 -5.14
CA LYS A 38 -12.83 -0.81 -5.44
C LYS A 38 -11.77 0.17 -5.94
N ASN A 39 -12.16 1.06 -6.85
CA ASN A 39 -11.25 2.05 -7.41
C ASN A 39 -10.75 3.04 -6.36
N ARG A 40 -11.64 3.51 -5.47
CA ARG A 40 -11.25 4.38 -4.35
C ARG A 40 -10.25 3.68 -3.45
N ARG A 41 -10.49 2.41 -3.16
CA ARG A 41 -9.60 1.63 -2.31
C ARG A 41 -8.23 1.45 -2.94
N ILE A 42 -8.18 1.23 -4.24
CA ILE A 42 -6.92 1.14 -4.99
C ILE A 42 -6.17 2.46 -4.94
N ASP A 43 -6.85 3.58 -5.12
CA ASP A 43 -6.24 4.91 -5.04
C ASP A 43 -5.68 5.18 -3.65
N ASP A 44 -6.44 4.87 -2.59
CA ASP A 44 -6.00 5.02 -1.21
C ASP A 44 -4.78 4.16 -0.90
N LEU A 45 -4.77 2.91 -1.39
CA LEU A 45 -3.62 2.02 -1.22
C LEU A 45 -2.39 2.53 -1.97
N ASN A 46 -2.57 3.05 -3.17
CA ASN A 46 -1.47 3.63 -3.94
C ASN A 46 -0.87 4.85 -3.23
N ASN A 47 -1.71 5.71 -2.66
CA ASN A 47 -1.25 6.86 -1.88
C ASN A 47 -0.48 6.42 -0.63
N THR A 48 -0.94 5.36 0.04
CA THR A 48 -0.26 4.77 1.19
C THR A 48 1.11 4.21 0.78
N ILE A 49 1.18 3.52 -0.35
CA ILE A 49 2.43 2.96 -0.88
C ILE A 49 3.42 4.09 -1.19
N GLU A 50 2.98 5.17 -1.80
CA GLU A 50 3.85 6.32 -2.08
C GLU A 50 4.41 6.92 -0.79
N GLY A 51 3.55 7.13 0.21
CA GLY A 51 3.98 7.66 1.51
C GLY A 51 4.98 6.75 2.20
N GLN A 52 4.75 5.44 2.17
CA GLN A 52 5.66 4.45 2.75
C GLN A 52 6.99 4.40 1.99
N SER A 53 6.96 4.53 0.68
CA SER A 53 8.18 4.56 -0.14
C SER A 53 9.04 5.78 0.19
N GLU A 54 8.43 6.93 0.42
CA GLU A 54 9.13 8.14 0.84
C GLU A 54 9.75 7.96 2.24
N GLU A 55 9.03 7.37 3.18
CA GLU A 55 9.54 7.06 4.51
C GLU A 55 10.72 6.10 4.45
N ILE A 56 10.63 5.06 3.64
CA ILE A 56 11.72 4.09 3.46
C ILE A 56 12.94 4.79 2.89
N GLY A 57 12.76 5.67 1.91
CA GLY A 57 13.86 6.45 1.35
C GLY A 57 14.55 7.32 2.40
N ALA A 58 13.77 8.03 3.20
CA ALA A 58 14.29 8.88 4.27
C ALA A 58 15.01 8.07 5.35
N GLN A 59 14.46 6.90 5.72
CA GLN A 59 15.09 6.01 6.67
C GLN A 59 16.40 5.43 6.15
N ALA A 60 16.45 5.08 4.87
CA ALA A 60 17.67 4.58 4.23
C ALA A 60 18.78 5.64 4.25
N GLU A 61 18.46 6.89 3.97
CA GLU A 61 19.42 8.00 4.05
C GLU A 61 19.93 8.19 5.48
N ARG A 62 19.05 8.10 6.45
CA ARG A 62 19.42 8.21 7.86
C ARG A 62 20.34 7.07 8.31
N ILE A 63 20.04 5.85 7.87
CA ILE A 63 20.88 4.68 8.16
C ILE A 63 22.27 4.89 7.59
N GLU A 64 22.36 5.34 6.35
CA GLU A 64 23.65 5.62 5.70
C GLU A 64 24.44 6.69 6.46
N ALA A 65 23.79 7.77 6.86
CA ALA A 65 24.43 8.82 7.67
C ALA A 65 24.93 8.29 9.00
N LEU A 66 24.15 7.46 9.67
CA LEU A 66 24.51 6.84 10.93
C LEU A 66 25.68 5.85 10.79
N GLU A 67 25.73 5.12 9.69
CA GLU A 67 26.83 4.20 9.41
C GLU A 67 28.15 4.97 9.23
N VAL A 68 28.11 6.08 8.53
CA VAL A 68 29.27 6.96 8.36
C VAL A 68 29.72 7.53 9.71
N GLU A 69 28.79 8.03 10.50
CA GLU A 69 29.07 8.55 11.84
C GLU A 69 29.64 7.50 12.75
N ASN A 70 29.10 6.27 12.72
CA ASN A 70 29.59 5.17 13.50
C ASN A 70 31.02 4.79 13.13
N ALA A 71 31.34 4.75 11.84
CA ALA A 71 32.69 4.46 11.36
C ALA A 71 33.69 5.52 11.83
N GLU A 72 33.27 6.78 11.81
CA GLU A 72 34.09 7.89 12.31
C GLU A 72 34.32 7.81 13.81
N LEU A 73 33.29 7.51 14.57
CA LEU A 73 33.38 7.36 16.03
C LEU A 73 34.28 6.18 16.40
N LYS A 74 34.21 5.09 15.67
CA LYS A 74 35.11 3.95 15.88
C LYS A 74 36.57 4.32 15.68
N LYS A 75 36.88 5.09 14.65
CA LYS A 75 38.22 5.63 14.42
C LYS A 75 38.69 6.50 15.58
N GLN A 76 37.83 7.39 16.06
CA GLN A 76 38.15 8.24 17.19
C GLN A 76 38.44 7.42 18.45
N ILE A 77 37.63 6.41 18.73
CA ILE A 77 37.81 5.49 19.83
C ILE A 77 39.16 4.75 19.74
N GLU A 78 39.50 4.26 18.54
CA GLU A 78 40.78 3.59 18.30
C GLU A 78 41.97 4.53 18.56
N ILE A 79 41.88 5.74 18.08
CA ILE A 79 42.93 6.77 18.31
C ILE A 79 43.05 7.07 19.77
N LEU A 80 41.95 7.25 20.48
CA LEU A 80 41.96 7.51 21.92
C LEU A 80 42.51 6.33 22.71
N GLN A 81 42.19 5.09 22.34
CA GLN A 81 42.73 3.90 22.97
C GLN A 81 44.25 3.81 22.79
N GLN A 82 44.74 4.10 21.59
CA GLN A 82 46.16 4.13 21.31
C GLN A 82 46.86 5.23 22.11
N SER A 83 46.24 6.40 22.23
CA SER A 83 46.76 7.50 23.03
C SER A 83 46.86 7.14 24.52
N ILE A 84 45.85 6.45 25.06
CA ILE A 84 45.84 5.99 26.42
C ILE A 84 46.97 4.95 26.66
N ILE A 85 47.10 4.01 25.75
CA ILE A 85 48.16 2.99 25.81
C ILE A 85 49.53 3.65 25.78
N SER A 86 49.73 4.65 24.91
CA SER A 86 50.97 5.42 24.82
C SER A 86 51.29 6.20 26.09
N VAL A 87 50.30 6.71 26.76
CA VAL A 87 50.49 7.41 28.05
C VAL A 87 50.79 6.45 29.17
N GLU A 88 50.17 5.29 29.21
CA GLU A 88 50.39 4.29 30.25
C GLU A 88 51.71 3.56 30.14
N THR A 89 52.27 3.43 28.96
CA THR A 89 53.49 2.62 28.73
C THR A 89 54.75 3.39 28.45
N PRO A 90 54.84 4.73 28.44
CA PRO A 90 56.09 5.41 28.12
C PRO A 90 57.20 5.18 29.11
N GLU A 91 56.88 4.89 30.37
CA GLU A 91 57.88 4.58 31.36
C GLU A 91 58.54 3.23 31.16
N GLU A 92 57.82 2.29 30.63
CA GLU A 92 58.32 0.96 30.32
C GLU A 92 59.36 0.97 29.21
N ASN A 93 59.29 1.96 28.34
CA ASN A 93 60.18 2.07 27.20
C ASN A 93 61.48 2.79 27.53
N GLN A 94 61.57 3.27 28.71
CA GLN A 94 62.79 3.89 29.19
C GLN A 94 63.73 2.87 29.84
#